data_21cb5b2396d3574b616d0d98f9d438e2
#
_entry.id   21cb5b2396d3574b616d0d98f9d438e2
#
_cell.length_a   1.000
_cell.length_b   1.000
_cell.length_c   1.000
_cell.angle_alpha   90.00
_cell.angle_beta   90.00
_cell.angle_gamma   90.00
#
_symmetry.space_group_name_H-M   'P 1'
#
loop_
_entity.id
_entity.type
_entity.pdbx_description
1 polymer ?
#
loop_
_entity_poly.entity_id
_entity_poly.type
_entity_poly.pdbx_seq_one_letter_code
_entity_poly.pdbx_strand_id
1 'polypeptide(L)'
;MALSLRAEQKSINDIFSNGEDVYVIPEYQRPYSWTKETCYQLYTDITSSFLNGEDYFVGNIIMARSKKDRKHPNIVDGQQRLITLWLFMKVLTVLYPDITRLKRTLLVESVLSDDSVPRIESKVYEHDDQKNIETILKYEKDDFEKNLTLKSRKNEIDEKKCSKIEANALYLYQWLNEFHSNLKNEDKRMGFLKFFLENVYMLPIELDGESMDEASDRALTIFETLNNRGQILEDSDIFKARLYKKAKEEGRDNEFIDQWQDLNETCLNLNISVDDLFRFYYHILRGREGQTNNEASLREYLTKDKNSALNGMPYKQIVEELSKISDILQWLNTKDKLSSNIARWLQLVDLYTNQYPRYALVNFIFTEGYDDTFKMERFLRTIVRYYYYRGATLQVKYETYRINKLIACHMELPQYDCYGMAEDSFDHMGTLRKGYALLAHYLQFPKSYVRDVSFDTLVSRKDMRALPNDWDENKVDEIKYNIANVVALDIPRRSLNLKEKALLYCRSTLEDVRNIFDSDGNITYKAFKQREYSLKKTLMNFFIERGNEKTGIE
;
A
#
# COMPACT_ATOMS: atom_id res chain seq x y z
N MET A 1 -24.26 -21.64 20.81
CA MET A 1 -24.45 -22.71 19.80
C MET A 1 -23.11 -23.33 19.47
N ALA A 2 -23.07 -24.66 19.25
CA ALA A 2 -21.82 -25.33 18.86
C ALA A 2 -21.40 -24.83 17.46
N LEU A 3 -20.12 -24.57 17.29
CA LEU A 3 -19.53 -24.19 16.00
C LEU A 3 -19.63 -25.40 15.06
N SER A 4 -20.46 -25.34 14.02
CA SER A 4 -20.51 -26.38 12.99
C SER A 4 -19.49 -26.05 11.92
N LEU A 5 -18.29 -26.59 12.07
CA LEU A 5 -17.17 -26.45 11.12
C LEU A 5 -16.92 -27.81 10.49
N ARG A 6 -16.85 -27.85 9.16
CA ARG A 6 -16.39 -28.99 8.39
C ARG A 6 -15.17 -28.62 7.59
N ALA A 7 -14.12 -29.41 7.73
CA ALA A 7 -12.89 -29.24 6.97
C ALA A 7 -12.46 -30.63 6.47
N GLU A 8 -12.43 -30.81 5.17
CA GLU A 8 -12.03 -32.05 4.52
C GLU A 8 -11.25 -31.73 3.26
N GLN A 9 -10.12 -32.38 3.08
CA GLN A 9 -9.32 -32.22 1.86
C GLN A 9 -10.11 -32.76 0.66
N LYS A 10 -10.23 -31.95 -0.40
CA LYS A 10 -10.93 -32.30 -1.64
C LYS A 10 -10.03 -32.09 -2.85
N SER A 11 -10.12 -33.01 -3.81
CA SER A 11 -9.47 -32.85 -5.09
C SER A 11 -10.16 -31.74 -5.92
N ILE A 12 -9.49 -31.24 -6.95
CA ILE A 12 -10.11 -30.28 -7.90
C ILE A 12 -11.37 -30.87 -8.52
N ASN A 13 -11.34 -32.17 -8.84
CA ASN A 13 -12.54 -32.86 -9.32
C ASN A 13 -13.69 -32.79 -8.32
N ASP A 14 -13.43 -33.05 -7.03
CA ASP A 14 -14.47 -33.00 -6.00
C ASP A 14 -15.06 -31.60 -5.80
N ILE A 15 -14.24 -30.56 -5.97
CA ILE A 15 -14.69 -29.16 -5.85
C ILE A 15 -15.53 -28.76 -7.07
N PHE A 16 -15.07 -29.05 -8.28
CA PHE A 16 -15.69 -28.54 -9.50
C PHE A 16 -16.67 -29.51 -10.19
N SER A 17 -16.65 -30.80 -9.88
CA SER A 17 -17.53 -31.79 -10.54
C SER A 17 -18.66 -32.30 -9.65
N ASN A 18 -18.52 -32.19 -8.33
CA ASN A 18 -19.49 -32.71 -7.39
C ASN A 18 -20.51 -31.65 -6.99
N GLY A 19 -21.77 -31.96 -7.28
CA GLY A 19 -22.90 -31.18 -6.80
C GLY A 19 -23.33 -30.00 -7.68
N GLU A 20 -24.37 -29.38 -7.22
CA GLU A 20 -25.03 -28.23 -7.87
C GLU A 20 -24.54 -26.90 -7.28
N ASP A 21 -23.34 -26.89 -6.65
CA ASP A 21 -22.81 -25.70 -6.00
C ASP A 21 -22.38 -24.65 -7.03
N VAL A 22 -22.94 -23.45 -6.88
CA VAL A 22 -22.45 -22.22 -7.53
C VAL A 22 -21.70 -21.42 -6.46
N TYR A 23 -20.41 -21.29 -6.62
CA TYR A 23 -19.57 -20.54 -5.67
C TYR A 23 -19.75 -19.06 -5.87
N VAL A 24 -20.32 -18.38 -4.88
CA VAL A 24 -20.60 -16.94 -4.93
C VAL A 24 -19.47 -16.16 -4.29
N ILE A 25 -18.90 -15.23 -5.03
CA ILE A 25 -17.96 -14.23 -4.52
C ILE A 25 -18.79 -13.01 -4.13
N PRO A 26 -18.93 -12.69 -2.82
CA PRO A 26 -19.80 -11.63 -2.35
C PRO A 26 -19.35 -10.23 -2.78
N GLU A 27 -20.26 -9.27 -2.74
CA GLU A 27 -20.07 -7.88 -3.14
C GLU A 27 -18.94 -7.16 -2.38
N TYR A 28 -18.74 -7.51 -1.11
CA TYR A 28 -17.71 -6.92 -0.26
C TYR A 28 -16.29 -7.46 -0.51
N GLN A 29 -16.14 -8.51 -1.33
CA GLN A 29 -14.83 -9.05 -1.65
C GLN A 29 -14.11 -8.13 -2.65
N ARG A 30 -12.77 -8.27 -2.69
CA ARG A 30 -11.98 -7.55 -3.68
C ARG A 30 -12.12 -8.19 -5.06
N PRO A 31 -11.99 -7.42 -6.14
CA PRO A 31 -11.93 -7.96 -7.48
C PRO A 31 -10.78 -8.94 -7.68
N TYR A 32 -10.82 -9.70 -8.76
CA TYR A 32 -9.71 -10.55 -9.13
C TYR A 32 -8.45 -9.73 -9.41
N SER A 33 -7.39 -10.00 -8.66
CA SER A 33 -6.20 -9.13 -8.61
C SER A 33 -4.86 -9.86 -8.80
N TRP A 34 -4.85 -11.19 -8.96
CA TRP A 34 -3.61 -11.94 -9.15
C TRP A 34 -2.84 -11.43 -10.37
N THR A 35 -1.53 -11.26 -10.17
CA THR A 35 -0.61 -10.84 -11.23
C THR A 35 -0.17 -12.05 -12.06
N LYS A 36 0.47 -11.76 -13.21
CA LYS A 36 1.12 -12.77 -14.06
C LYS A 36 2.05 -13.67 -13.23
N GLU A 37 2.87 -13.07 -12.35
CA GLU A 37 3.86 -13.80 -11.55
C GLU A 37 3.20 -14.78 -10.59
N THR A 38 2.13 -14.35 -9.89
CA THR A 38 1.38 -15.20 -8.96
C THR A 38 0.70 -16.36 -9.70
N CYS A 39 0.11 -16.06 -10.85
CA CYS A 39 -0.52 -17.07 -11.70
C CYS A 39 0.52 -18.06 -12.28
N TYR A 40 1.70 -17.55 -12.69
CA TYR A 40 2.80 -18.38 -13.17
C TYR A 40 3.38 -19.29 -12.09
N GLN A 41 3.46 -18.82 -10.85
CA GLN A 41 3.90 -19.63 -9.73
C GLN A 41 2.97 -20.84 -9.53
N LEU A 42 1.65 -20.63 -9.48
CA LEU A 42 0.67 -21.72 -9.38
C LEU A 42 0.80 -22.71 -10.54
N TYR A 43 0.91 -22.21 -11.76
CA TYR A 43 1.12 -23.06 -12.94
C TYR A 43 2.39 -23.91 -12.82
N THR A 44 3.51 -23.28 -12.40
CA THR A 44 4.80 -23.96 -12.26
C THR A 44 4.76 -25.01 -11.16
N ASP A 45 4.14 -24.70 -10.03
CA ASP A 45 4.01 -25.64 -8.92
C ASP A 45 3.22 -26.88 -9.33
N ILE A 46 2.06 -26.69 -9.97
CA ILE A 46 1.22 -27.81 -10.46
C ILE A 46 1.97 -28.67 -11.48
N THR A 47 2.61 -28.05 -12.47
CA THR A 47 3.31 -28.80 -13.53
C THR A 47 4.57 -29.49 -13.01
N SER A 48 5.29 -28.87 -12.08
CA SER A 48 6.46 -29.48 -11.43
C SER A 48 6.08 -30.66 -10.56
N SER A 49 5.00 -30.57 -9.77
CA SER A 49 4.50 -31.68 -8.95
C SER A 49 4.09 -32.86 -9.82
N PHE A 50 3.42 -32.62 -10.96
CA PHE A 50 3.14 -33.67 -11.94
C PHE A 50 4.41 -34.36 -12.44
N LEU A 51 5.42 -33.59 -12.82
CA LEU A 51 6.68 -34.13 -13.34
C LEU A 51 7.45 -34.93 -12.29
N ASN A 52 7.34 -34.54 -11.02
CA ASN A 52 7.98 -35.22 -9.89
C ASN A 52 7.15 -36.42 -9.37
N GLY A 53 5.88 -36.55 -9.78
CA GLY A 53 4.98 -37.59 -9.27
C GLY A 53 4.51 -37.34 -7.84
N GLU A 54 4.42 -36.09 -7.42
CA GLU A 54 4.02 -35.64 -6.09
C GLU A 54 2.64 -34.97 -6.14
N ASP A 55 1.82 -35.17 -5.10
CA ASP A 55 0.55 -34.46 -4.95
C ASP A 55 0.81 -32.96 -4.70
N TYR A 56 -0.15 -32.11 -5.11
CA TYR A 56 -0.05 -30.67 -4.87
C TYR A 56 -1.20 -30.13 -4.04
N PHE A 57 -0.88 -29.38 -2.99
CA PHE A 57 -1.85 -28.72 -2.14
C PHE A 57 -1.87 -27.22 -2.38
N VAL A 58 -2.99 -26.70 -2.96
CA VAL A 58 -3.16 -25.28 -3.34
C VAL A 58 -3.36 -24.38 -2.11
N GLY A 59 -4.00 -24.90 -1.06
CA GLY A 59 -4.32 -24.14 0.15
C GLY A 59 -5.78 -24.27 0.58
N ASN A 60 -6.16 -23.44 1.56
CA ASN A 60 -7.49 -23.45 2.14
C ASN A 60 -8.46 -22.61 1.29
N ILE A 61 -9.76 -22.94 1.37
CA ILE A 61 -10.86 -22.10 0.92
C ILE A 61 -11.90 -22.05 2.04
N ILE A 62 -12.32 -20.87 2.46
CA ILE A 62 -13.30 -20.69 3.53
C ILE A 62 -14.63 -20.30 2.92
N MET A 63 -15.65 -21.07 3.23
CA MET A 63 -16.99 -20.94 2.66
C MET A 63 -18.05 -20.81 3.75
N ALA A 64 -18.97 -19.88 3.55
CA ALA A 64 -20.18 -19.73 4.33
C ALA A 64 -21.35 -20.38 3.59
N ARG A 65 -22.10 -21.24 4.27
CA ARG A 65 -23.21 -21.96 3.68
C ARG A 65 -24.49 -21.77 4.50
N SER A 66 -25.54 -21.23 3.87
CA SER A 66 -26.84 -21.09 4.49
C SER A 66 -27.60 -22.41 4.47
N LYS A 67 -28.34 -22.74 5.55
CA LYS A 67 -29.26 -23.89 5.56
C LYS A 67 -30.46 -23.68 4.61
N LYS A 68 -30.82 -22.42 4.36
CA LYS A 68 -31.95 -22.08 3.47
C LYS A 68 -31.54 -22.17 2.00
N ASP A 69 -30.27 -21.92 1.68
CA ASP A 69 -29.74 -22.01 0.34
C ASP A 69 -28.35 -22.66 0.39
N ARG A 70 -28.32 -23.97 0.24
CA ARG A 70 -27.09 -24.73 0.32
C ARG A 70 -26.30 -24.77 -0.99
N LYS A 71 -26.94 -24.38 -2.10
CA LYS A 71 -26.35 -24.48 -3.44
C LYS A 71 -25.48 -23.26 -3.79
N HIS A 72 -25.61 -22.16 -3.07
CA HIS A 72 -24.89 -20.92 -3.32
C HIS A 72 -23.99 -20.55 -2.12
N PRO A 73 -22.92 -21.30 -1.83
CA PRO A 73 -22.01 -20.97 -0.75
C PRO A 73 -21.23 -19.69 -1.09
N ASN A 74 -21.16 -18.76 -0.13
CA ASN A 74 -20.33 -17.56 -0.25
C ASN A 74 -18.88 -17.88 0.04
N ILE A 75 -17.98 -17.45 -0.81
CA ILE A 75 -16.54 -17.56 -0.62
C ILE A 75 -16.05 -16.40 0.25
N VAL A 76 -15.55 -16.72 1.44
CA VAL A 76 -15.01 -15.74 2.40
C VAL A 76 -13.50 -15.58 2.25
N ASP A 77 -12.78 -16.68 1.95
CA ASP A 77 -11.35 -16.65 1.61
C ASP A 77 -11.04 -17.68 0.51
N GLY A 78 -9.98 -17.41 -0.25
CA GLY A 78 -9.49 -18.29 -1.32
C GLY A 78 -10.10 -17.99 -2.68
N GLN A 79 -10.87 -16.91 -2.85
CA GLN A 79 -11.51 -16.52 -4.11
C GLN A 79 -10.52 -16.40 -5.29
N GLN A 80 -9.35 -15.78 -5.09
CA GLN A 80 -8.34 -15.60 -6.13
C GLN A 80 -7.84 -16.95 -6.65
N ARG A 81 -7.57 -17.88 -5.72
CA ARG A 81 -7.16 -19.26 -6.04
C ARG A 81 -8.26 -20.00 -6.78
N LEU A 82 -9.50 -19.89 -6.30
CA LEU A 82 -10.65 -20.55 -6.91
C LEU A 82 -10.88 -20.08 -8.37
N ILE A 83 -10.87 -18.77 -8.61
CA ILE A 83 -11.00 -18.21 -9.97
C ILE A 83 -9.85 -18.70 -10.85
N THR A 84 -8.60 -18.67 -10.35
CA THR A 84 -7.45 -19.09 -11.15
C THR A 84 -7.50 -20.58 -11.51
N LEU A 85 -7.93 -21.44 -10.58
CA LEU A 85 -8.15 -22.86 -10.86
C LEU A 85 -9.29 -23.07 -11.86
N TRP A 86 -10.34 -22.28 -11.79
CA TRP A 86 -11.42 -22.31 -12.78
C TRP A 86 -10.92 -21.87 -14.17
N LEU A 87 -10.06 -20.83 -14.24
CA LEU A 87 -9.40 -20.43 -15.50
C LEU A 87 -8.49 -21.55 -16.03
N PHE A 88 -7.73 -22.19 -15.15
CA PHE A 88 -6.91 -23.34 -15.51
C PHE A 88 -7.76 -24.48 -16.08
N MET A 89 -8.88 -24.80 -15.44
CA MET A 89 -9.85 -25.78 -15.90
C MET A 89 -10.43 -25.40 -17.28
N LYS A 90 -10.79 -24.12 -17.47
CA LYS A 90 -11.29 -23.62 -18.75
C LYS A 90 -10.28 -23.86 -19.87
N VAL A 91 -9.01 -23.58 -19.66
CA VAL A 91 -7.96 -23.86 -20.63
C VAL A 91 -7.86 -25.36 -20.91
N LEU A 92 -7.94 -26.22 -19.89
CA LEU A 92 -7.94 -27.66 -20.10
C LEU A 92 -9.13 -28.14 -20.94
N THR A 93 -10.34 -27.54 -20.82
CA THR A 93 -11.47 -27.89 -21.68
C THR A 93 -11.22 -27.58 -23.17
N VAL A 94 -10.37 -26.58 -23.45
CA VAL A 94 -9.97 -26.21 -24.81
C VAL A 94 -8.87 -27.12 -25.34
N LEU A 95 -7.94 -27.56 -24.50
CA LEU A 95 -6.86 -28.46 -24.86
C LEU A 95 -7.32 -29.93 -25.01
N TYR A 96 -8.41 -30.31 -24.35
CA TYR A 96 -9.01 -31.65 -24.37
C TYR A 96 -10.47 -31.61 -24.89
N PRO A 97 -10.73 -31.18 -26.14
CA PRO A 97 -12.07 -30.90 -26.65
C PRO A 97 -12.95 -32.17 -26.73
N ASP A 98 -12.35 -33.34 -26.87
CA ASP A 98 -13.04 -34.63 -26.97
C ASP A 98 -13.64 -35.10 -25.64
N ILE A 99 -13.18 -34.50 -24.49
CA ILE A 99 -13.67 -34.83 -23.18
C ILE A 99 -14.80 -33.87 -22.76
N THR A 100 -15.96 -34.05 -23.35
CA THR A 100 -17.14 -33.18 -23.17
C THR A 100 -17.56 -33.03 -21.72
N ARG A 101 -17.28 -34.03 -20.85
CA ARG A 101 -17.59 -33.98 -19.40
C ARG A 101 -16.81 -32.92 -18.66
N LEU A 102 -15.65 -32.47 -19.17
CA LEU A 102 -14.89 -31.36 -18.56
C LEU A 102 -15.70 -30.06 -18.55
N LYS A 103 -16.59 -29.82 -19.52
CA LYS A 103 -17.45 -28.63 -19.52
C LYS A 103 -18.35 -28.53 -18.28
N ARG A 104 -18.71 -29.67 -17.66
CA ARG A 104 -19.52 -29.72 -16.42
C ARG A 104 -18.77 -29.20 -15.21
N THR A 105 -17.45 -29.12 -15.26
CA THR A 105 -16.66 -28.50 -14.17
C THR A 105 -16.77 -26.99 -14.16
N LEU A 106 -17.08 -26.39 -15.30
CA LEU A 106 -17.20 -24.94 -15.48
C LEU A 106 -18.62 -24.43 -15.27
N LEU A 107 -19.61 -25.28 -15.47
CA LEU A 107 -21.04 -24.95 -15.47
C LEU A 107 -21.80 -25.82 -14.48
N VAL A 108 -22.88 -25.28 -13.97
CA VAL A 108 -23.91 -26.04 -13.24
C VAL A 108 -25.15 -26.11 -14.16
N GLU A 109 -25.51 -27.33 -14.52
CA GLU A 109 -26.67 -27.60 -15.38
C GLU A 109 -27.93 -27.69 -14.49
N SER A 110 -29.00 -27.02 -14.88
CA SER A 110 -30.31 -27.20 -14.22
C SER A 110 -30.89 -28.57 -14.59
N VAL A 111 -31.44 -29.29 -13.61
CA VAL A 111 -32.14 -30.56 -13.86
C VAL A 111 -33.49 -30.34 -14.52
N LEU A 112 -34.06 -29.13 -14.43
CA LEU A 112 -35.42 -28.80 -14.84
C LEU A 112 -35.53 -27.92 -16.09
N SER A 113 -34.37 -27.36 -16.55
CA SER A 113 -34.32 -26.53 -17.76
C SER A 113 -32.99 -26.76 -18.48
N ASP A 114 -32.93 -26.42 -19.77
CA ASP A 114 -31.67 -26.44 -20.55
C ASP A 114 -30.71 -25.30 -20.16
N ASP A 115 -31.01 -24.54 -19.11
CA ASP A 115 -30.19 -23.44 -18.64
C ASP A 115 -28.98 -23.96 -17.86
N SER A 116 -27.83 -23.36 -18.14
CA SER A 116 -26.60 -23.60 -17.42
C SER A 116 -26.03 -22.28 -16.91
N VAL A 117 -25.55 -22.27 -15.69
CA VAL A 117 -24.92 -21.10 -15.06
C VAL A 117 -23.44 -21.37 -14.79
N PRO A 118 -22.56 -20.34 -14.83
CA PRO A 118 -21.19 -20.52 -14.44
C PRO A 118 -21.08 -21.06 -13.00
N ARG A 119 -20.13 -21.96 -12.75
CA ARG A 119 -19.90 -22.52 -11.42
C ARG A 119 -19.36 -21.49 -10.43
N ILE A 120 -18.85 -20.37 -10.91
CA ILE A 120 -18.44 -19.22 -10.12
C ILE A 120 -19.31 -18.03 -10.52
N GLU A 121 -19.97 -17.42 -9.55
CA GLU A 121 -20.72 -16.17 -9.67
C GLU A 121 -19.99 -15.09 -8.90
N SER A 122 -19.57 -14.01 -9.56
CA SER A 122 -18.99 -12.85 -8.89
C SER A 122 -20.04 -11.75 -8.76
N LYS A 123 -20.31 -11.35 -7.52
CA LYS A 123 -21.14 -10.18 -7.18
C LYS A 123 -20.28 -8.97 -6.83
N VAL A 124 -18.97 -9.04 -7.07
CA VAL A 124 -18.05 -7.94 -6.80
C VAL A 124 -18.40 -6.76 -7.70
N TYR A 125 -18.70 -5.63 -7.08
CA TYR A 125 -19.27 -4.47 -7.75
C TYR A 125 -18.23 -3.63 -8.50
N GLU A 126 -16.99 -3.61 -8.03
CA GLU A 126 -15.93 -2.68 -8.50
C GLU A 126 -15.39 -2.98 -9.90
N HIS A 127 -15.63 -4.17 -10.43
CA HIS A 127 -15.12 -4.61 -11.73
C HIS A 127 -16.11 -5.56 -12.41
N ASP A 128 -16.04 -5.60 -13.72
CA ASP A 128 -16.84 -6.52 -14.55
C ASP A 128 -16.39 -7.99 -14.42
N ASP A 129 -16.00 -8.47 -13.21
CA ASP A 129 -15.49 -9.84 -13.02
C ASP A 129 -16.49 -10.89 -13.51
N GLN A 130 -17.78 -10.72 -13.22
CA GLN A 130 -18.82 -11.60 -13.72
C GLN A 130 -18.86 -11.65 -15.26
N LYS A 131 -18.84 -10.48 -15.90
CA LYS A 131 -18.84 -10.37 -17.36
C LYS A 131 -17.57 -10.95 -17.97
N ASN A 132 -16.43 -10.79 -17.30
CA ASN A 132 -15.16 -11.38 -17.75
C ASN A 132 -15.19 -12.91 -17.63
N ILE A 133 -15.72 -13.47 -16.53
CA ILE A 133 -15.94 -14.92 -16.36
C ILE A 133 -16.82 -15.45 -17.47
N GLU A 134 -17.96 -14.82 -17.77
CA GLU A 134 -18.89 -15.20 -18.83
C GLU A 134 -18.25 -15.08 -20.23
N THR A 135 -17.39 -14.09 -20.43
CA THR A 135 -16.65 -13.91 -21.68
C THR A 135 -15.65 -15.03 -21.87
N ILE A 136 -14.83 -15.34 -20.87
CA ILE A 136 -13.84 -16.41 -20.93
C ILE A 136 -14.51 -17.78 -21.07
N LEU A 137 -15.67 -17.97 -20.44
CA LEU A 137 -16.43 -19.20 -20.57
C LEU A 137 -16.76 -19.53 -22.05
N LYS A 138 -17.03 -18.51 -22.87
CA LYS A 138 -17.36 -18.65 -24.31
C LYS A 138 -16.14 -18.84 -25.20
N TYR A 139 -14.91 -18.58 -24.69
CA TYR A 139 -13.71 -18.72 -25.52
C TYR A 139 -13.50 -20.20 -25.93
N GLU A 140 -13.30 -20.40 -27.22
CA GLU A 140 -12.79 -21.64 -27.81
C GLU A 140 -11.32 -21.41 -28.21
N LYS A 141 -10.68 -22.42 -28.80
CA LYS A 141 -9.27 -22.38 -29.21
C LYS A 141 -8.93 -21.16 -30.07
N ASP A 142 -9.74 -20.91 -31.09
CA ASP A 142 -9.53 -19.79 -32.02
C ASP A 142 -9.63 -18.42 -31.32
N ASP A 143 -10.49 -18.30 -30.31
CA ASP A 143 -10.64 -17.07 -29.53
C ASP A 143 -9.39 -16.81 -28.67
N PHE A 144 -8.83 -17.83 -28.03
CA PHE A 144 -7.57 -17.72 -27.32
C PHE A 144 -6.42 -17.30 -28.22
N GLU A 145 -6.25 -17.96 -29.37
CA GLU A 145 -5.19 -17.68 -30.35
C GLU A 145 -5.32 -16.26 -30.94
N LYS A 146 -6.54 -15.86 -31.30
CA LYS A 146 -6.85 -14.52 -31.78
C LYS A 146 -6.55 -13.44 -30.75
N ASN A 147 -7.02 -13.62 -29.52
CA ASN A 147 -6.81 -12.63 -28.46
C ASN A 147 -5.35 -12.55 -28.03
N LEU A 148 -4.60 -13.66 -28.00
CA LEU A 148 -3.16 -13.64 -27.82
C LEU A 148 -2.47 -12.76 -28.88
N THR A 149 -2.84 -12.92 -30.14
CA THR A 149 -2.27 -12.13 -31.25
C THR A 149 -2.60 -10.64 -31.14
N LEU A 150 -3.85 -10.30 -30.81
CA LEU A 150 -4.34 -8.92 -30.77
C LEU A 150 -3.90 -8.14 -29.52
N LYS A 151 -3.74 -8.83 -28.40
CA LYS A 151 -3.49 -8.23 -27.09
C LYS A 151 -2.05 -8.39 -26.60
N SER A 152 -1.19 -9.12 -27.35
CA SER A 152 0.23 -9.24 -27.01
C SER A 152 1.07 -8.16 -27.69
N ARG A 153 2.08 -7.68 -26.96
CA ARG A 153 3.13 -6.79 -27.47
C ARG A 153 4.49 -7.30 -26.98
N LYS A 154 5.41 -7.60 -27.90
CA LYS A 154 6.73 -8.17 -27.56
C LYS A 154 6.66 -9.44 -26.70
N ASN A 155 5.73 -10.34 -27.00
CA ASN A 155 5.45 -11.60 -26.29
C ASN A 155 4.89 -11.44 -24.85
N GLU A 156 4.45 -10.25 -24.48
CA GLU A 156 3.72 -10.00 -23.24
C GLU A 156 2.32 -9.50 -23.51
N ILE A 157 1.35 -9.90 -22.69
CA ILE A 157 -0.02 -9.44 -22.81
C ILE A 157 -0.10 -7.99 -22.31
N ASP A 158 -0.70 -7.14 -23.12
CA ASP A 158 -0.91 -5.73 -22.77
C ASP A 158 -2.12 -5.62 -21.82
N GLU A 159 -1.83 -5.59 -20.52
CA GLU A 159 -2.85 -5.50 -19.46
C GLU A 159 -3.72 -4.24 -19.54
N LYS A 160 -3.35 -3.26 -20.37
CA LYS A 160 -4.22 -2.10 -20.64
C LYS A 160 -5.35 -2.40 -21.60
N LYS A 161 -5.29 -3.54 -22.30
CA LYS A 161 -6.27 -3.97 -23.30
C LYS A 161 -7.22 -5.07 -22.84
N CYS A 162 -7.00 -5.61 -21.64
CA CYS A 162 -7.78 -6.71 -21.10
C CYS A 162 -7.88 -6.62 -19.58
N SER A 163 -8.92 -7.25 -19.02
CA SER A 163 -9.02 -7.43 -17.57
C SER A 163 -7.94 -8.40 -17.05
N LYS A 164 -7.67 -8.40 -15.75
CA LYS A 164 -6.76 -9.37 -15.13
C LYS A 164 -7.22 -10.82 -15.29
N ILE A 165 -8.54 -11.07 -15.24
CA ILE A 165 -9.12 -12.39 -15.51
C ILE A 165 -8.77 -12.82 -16.93
N GLU A 166 -8.99 -11.97 -17.91
CA GLU A 166 -8.69 -12.28 -19.30
C GLU A 166 -7.18 -12.42 -19.54
N ALA A 167 -6.37 -11.52 -18.99
CA ALA A 167 -4.91 -11.61 -19.11
C ALA A 167 -4.38 -12.95 -18.57
N ASN A 168 -4.81 -13.34 -17.36
CA ASN A 168 -4.38 -14.60 -16.76
C ASN A 168 -4.94 -15.84 -17.48
N ALA A 169 -6.14 -15.77 -18.05
CA ALA A 169 -6.65 -16.84 -18.93
C ALA A 169 -5.77 -17.03 -20.18
N LEU A 170 -5.36 -15.92 -20.82
CA LEU A 170 -4.48 -15.95 -21.98
C LEU A 170 -3.06 -16.45 -21.62
N TYR A 171 -2.49 -16.03 -20.48
CA TYR A 171 -1.21 -16.54 -20.00
C TYR A 171 -1.27 -18.03 -19.70
N LEU A 172 -2.31 -18.49 -18.99
CA LEU A 172 -2.52 -19.93 -18.72
C LEU A 172 -2.66 -20.73 -20.00
N TYR A 173 -3.40 -20.21 -20.99
CA TYR A 173 -3.50 -20.88 -22.29
C TYR A 173 -2.14 -21.00 -22.98
N GLN A 174 -1.35 -19.95 -23.02
CA GLN A 174 -0.01 -19.96 -23.61
C GLN A 174 0.88 -21.01 -22.93
N TRP A 175 0.98 -20.99 -21.61
CA TRP A 175 1.85 -21.87 -20.84
C TRP A 175 1.39 -23.34 -20.90
N LEU A 176 0.09 -23.59 -20.74
CA LEU A 176 -0.46 -24.94 -20.77
C LEU A 176 -0.41 -25.56 -22.17
N ASN A 177 -0.64 -24.78 -23.22
CA ASN A 177 -0.53 -25.25 -24.59
C ASN A 177 0.92 -25.62 -24.93
N GLU A 178 1.90 -24.83 -24.49
CA GLU A 178 3.31 -25.16 -24.63
C GLU A 178 3.67 -26.42 -23.83
N PHE A 179 3.27 -26.48 -22.56
CA PHE A 179 3.50 -27.66 -21.71
C PHE A 179 2.88 -28.92 -22.31
N HIS A 180 1.62 -28.85 -22.73
CA HIS A 180 0.90 -29.94 -23.35
C HIS A 180 1.57 -30.42 -24.65
N SER A 181 2.08 -29.48 -25.46
CA SER A 181 2.81 -29.79 -26.68
C SER A 181 4.15 -30.49 -26.41
N ASN A 182 4.80 -30.19 -25.29
CA ASN A 182 6.05 -30.81 -24.87
C ASN A 182 5.87 -32.22 -24.26
N LEU A 183 4.65 -32.61 -23.88
CA LEU A 183 4.35 -33.97 -23.45
C LEU A 183 4.35 -34.92 -24.67
N LYS A 184 5.29 -35.91 -24.64
CA LYS A 184 5.69 -36.71 -25.82
C LYS A 184 4.62 -37.64 -26.37
N ASN A 185 3.60 -38.01 -25.57
CA ASN A 185 2.55 -38.93 -26.02
C ASN A 185 1.21 -38.61 -25.35
N GLU A 186 0.14 -39.20 -25.90
CA GLU A 186 -1.22 -39.00 -25.40
C GLU A 186 -1.41 -39.51 -23.96
N ASP A 187 -0.73 -40.62 -23.59
CA ASP A 187 -0.81 -41.15 -22.20
C ASP A 187 -0.31 -40.14 -21.17
N LYS A 188 0.78 -39.42 -21.48
CA LYS A 188 1.29 -38.36 -20.59
C LYS A 188 0.36 -37.15 -20.51
N ARG A 189 -0.26 -36.79 -21.63
CA ARG A 189 -1.26 -35.71 -21.68
C ARG A 189 -2.48 -36.06 -20.83
N MET A 190 -3.02 -37.26 -21.04
CA MET A 190 -4.12 -37.77 -20.20
C MET A 190 -3.70 -37.93 -18.73
N GLY A 191 -2.46 -38.37 -18.50
CA GLY A 191 -1.88 -38.45 -17.18
C GLY A 191 -1.85 -37.09 -16.46
N PHE A 192 -1.49 -36.02 -17.16
CA PHE A 192 -1.52 -34.66 -16.60
C PHE A 192 -2.94 -34.20 -16.28
N LEU A 193 -3.91 -34.42 -17.19
CA LEU A 193 -5.30 -34.10 -16.92
C LEU A 193 -5.83 -34.83 -15.68
N LYS A 194 -5.55 -36.15 -15.61
CA LYS A 194 -5.94 -36.97 -14.44
C LYS A 194 -5.30 -36.44 -13.17
N PHE A 195 -3.99 -36.14 -13.20
CA PHE A 195 -3.26 -35.56 -12.08
C PHE A 195 -3.91 -34.26 -11.60
N PHE A 196 -4.20 -33.32 -12.52
CA PHE A 196 -4.82 -32.06 -12.15
C PHE A 196 -6.18 -32.24 -11.47
N LEU A 197 -6.97 -33.19 -11.94
CA LEU A 197 -8.30 -33.47 -11.38
C LEU A 197 -8.26 -34.20 -10.03
N GLU A 198 -7.35 -35.18 -9.87
CA GLU A 198 -7.38 -36.14 -8.77
C GLU A 198 -6.27 -35.92 -7.73
N ASN A 199 -5.13 -35.29 -8.09
CA ASN A 199 -3.95 -35.14 -7.24
C ASN A 199 -3.60 -33.68 -6.89
N VAL A 200 -4.41 -32.72 -7.36
CA VAL A 200 -4.35 -31.33 -6.92
C VAL A 200 -5.47 -31.12 -5.92
N TYR A 201 -5.13 -30.65 -4.71
CA TYR A 201 -6.05 -30.59 -3.59
C TYR A 201 -6.21 -29.20 -3.03
N MET A 202 -7.42 -28.95 -2.49
CA MET A 202 -7.72 -27.81 -1.61
C MET A 202 -8.33 -28.33 -0.29
N LEU A 203 -8.33 -27.48 0.75
CA LEU A 203 -9.03 -27.73 2.00
C LEU A 203 -10.22 -26.77 2.14
N PRO A 204 -11.42 -27.14 1.68
CA PRO A 204 -12.64 -26.42 1.99
C PRO A 204 -12.92 -26.45 3.50
N ILE A 205 -13.11 -25.26 4.08
CA ILE A 205 -13.56 -25.06 5.46
C ILE A 205 -14.96 -24.46 5.37
N GLU A 206 -15.96 -25.30 5.59
CA GLU A 206 -17.37 -24.91 5.46
C GLU A 206 -17.96 -24.55 6.83
N LEU A 207 -18.63 -23.40 6.90
CA LEU A 207 -19.33 -22.94 8.08
C LEU A 207 -20.82 -22.78 7.77
N ASP A 208 -21.62 -23.54 8.51
CA ASP A 208 -23.08 -23.50 8.36
C ASP A 208 -23.71 -22.40 9.25
N GLY A 209 -24.76 -21.74 8.74
CA GLY A 209 -25.63 -20.81 9.46
C GLY A 209 -27.08 -20.98 9.07
N GLU A 210 -28.01 -20.53 9.90
CA GLU A 210 -29.45 -20.52 9.56
C GLU A 210 -29.74 -19.55 8.40
N SER A 211 -28.97 -18.44 8.36
CA SER A 211 -28.95 -17.48 7.25
C SER A 211 -27.55 -17.38 6.66
N MET A 212 -27.43 -16.75 5.47
CA MET A 212 -26.13 -16.49 4.85
C MET A 212 -25.30 -15.51 5.69
N ASP A 213 -25.95 -14.51 6.30
CA ASP A 213 -25.25 -13.52 7.14
C ASP A 213 -24.64 -14.18 8.39
N GLU A 214 -25.37 -15.09 9.06
CA GLU A 214 -24.84 -15.84 10.19
C GLU A 214 -23.69 -16.77 9.80
N ALA A 215 -23.81 -17.45 8.66
CA ALA A 215 -22.74 -18.30 8.14
C ALA A 215 -21.49 -17.49 7.79
N SER A 216 -21.68 -16.33 7.14
CA SER A 216 -20.59 -15.41 6.75
C SER A 216 -19.87 -14.84 7.97
N ASP A 217 -20.59 -14.47 9.03
CA ASP A 217 -19.98 -13.99 10.28
C ASP A 217 -19.09 -15.04 10.94
N ARG A 218 -19.59 -16.28 10.99
CA ARG A 218 -18.82 -17.41 11.52
C ARG A 218 -17.58 -17.68 10.67
N ALA A 219 -17.74 -17.64 9.35
CA ALA A 219 -16.64 -17.85 8.41
C ALA A 219 -15.58 -16.74 8.53
N LEU A 220 -16.01 -15.48 8.69
CA LEU A 220 -15.09 -14.35 8.89
C LEU A 220 -14.30 -14.50 10.22
N THR A 221 -14.95 -14.93 11.29
CA THR A 221 -14.29 -15.16 12.59
C THR A 221 -13.23 -16.26 12.49
N ILE A 222 -13.53 -17.37 11.81
CA ILE A 222 -12.55 -18.46 11.58
C ILE A 222 -11.41 -17.98 10.69
N PHE A 223 -11.74 -17.23 9.65
CA PHE A 223 -10.78 -16.65 8.74
C PHE A 223 -9.78 -15.71 9.46
N GLU A 224 -10.27 -14.80 10.32
CA GLU A 224 -9.42 -13.96 11.17
C GLU A 224 -8.49 -14.79 12.06
N THR A 225 -8.98 -15.91 12.57
CA THR A 225 -8.21 -16.81 13.46
C THR A 225 -7.14 -17.60 12.73
N LEU A 226 -7.44 -18.11 11.54
CA LEU A 226 -6.51 -18.92 10.75
C LEU A 226 -5.41 -18.05 10.12
N ASN A 227 -5.74 -16.85 9.66
CA ASN A 227 -4.77 -15.96 9.00
C ASN A 227 -3.76 -15.30 9.94
N ASN A 228 -3.98 -15.32 11.24
CA ASN A 228 -2.93 -14.92 12.20
C ASN A 228 -1.64 -15.79 12.11
N ARG A 229 -1.65 -16.84 11.28
CA ARG A 229 -0.52 -17.79 11.09
C ARG A 229 -0.07 -17.98 9.64
N GLY A 230 -0.63 -17.22 8.66
CA GLY A 230 -0.40 -17.41 7.21
C GLY A 230 -0.19 -16.12 6.42
N GLN A 231 -0.53 -16.11 5.14
CA GLN A 231 -0.43 -14.91 4.28
C GLN A 231 -1.26 -13.76 4.84
N ILE A 232 -0.62 -12.59 4.94
CA ILE A 232 -1.21 -11.38 5.53
C ILE A 232 -2.29 -10.87 4.57
N LEU A 233 -3.57 -10.96 4.98
CA LEU A 233 -4.64 -10.17 4.41
C LEU A 233 -4.41 -8.70 4.70
N GLU A 234 -4.78 -7.88 3.76
CA GLU A 234 -4.90 -6.46 4.02
C GLU A 234 -5.99 -6.24 5.08
N ASP A 235 -5.71 -5.43 6.07
CA ASP A 235 -6.65 -5.14 7.14
C ASP A 235 -7.93 -4.49 6.59
N SER A 236 -7.79 -3.74 5.50
CA SER A 236 -8.91 -3.10 4.76
C SER A 236 -9.97 -4.06 4.25
N ASP A 237 -9.61 -5.29 3.85
CA ASP A 237 -10.61 -6.29 3.42
C ASP A 237 -11.56 -6.67 4.58
N ILE A 238 -11.00 -6.82 5.79
CA ILE A 238 -11.78 -7.10 7.00
C ILE A 238 -12.64 -5.89 7.39
N PHE A 239 -12.06 -4.69 7.29
CA PHE A 239 -12.77 -3.46 7.62
C PHE A 239 -13.93 -3.22 6.65
N LYS A 240 -13.72 -3.44 5.35
CA LYS A 240 -14.77 -3.38 4.32
C LYS A 240 -15.92 -4.32 4.65
N ALA A 241 -15.62 -5.59 4.93
CA ALA A 241 -16.64 -6.59 5.24
C ALA A 241 -17.50 -6.20 6.46
N ARG A 242 -16.87 -5.68 7.52
CA ARG A 242 -17.59 -5.24 8.74
C ARG A 242 -18.44 -4.01 8.50
N LEU A 243 -17.94 -3.02 7.78
CA LEU A 243 -18.67 -1.80 7.44
C LEU A 243 -19.83 -2.10 6.48
N TYR A 244 -19.60 -2.95 5.48
CA TYR A 244 -20.64 -3.43 4.56
C TYR A 244 -21.79 -4.11 5.31
N LYS A 245 -21.48 -4.98 6.28
CA LYS A 245 -22.48 -5.63 7.10
C LYS A 245 -23.37 -4.61 7.83
N LYS A 246 -22.78 -3.61 8.48
CA LYS A 246 -23.51 -2.54 9.15
C LYS A 246 -24.39 -1.74 8.19
N ALA A 247 -23.85 -1.39 7.02
CA ALA A 247 -24.60 -0.68 5.99
C ALA A 247 -25.82 -1.50 5.51
N LYS A 248 -25.63 -2.82 5.33
CA LYS A 248 -26.68 -3.74 4.93
C LYS A 248 -27.79 -3.90 6.00
N GLU A 249 -27.41 -3.97 7.28
CA GLU A 249 -28.37 -3.96 8.39
C GLU A 249 -29.24 -2.69 8.41
N GLU A 250 -28.72 -1.57 7.88
CA GLU A 250 -29.43 -0.29 7.71
C GLU A 250 -30.13 -0.16 6.34
N GLY A 251 -30.01 -1.17 5.44
CA GLY A 251 -30.56 -1.12 4.06
C GLY A 251 -29.84 -0.12 3.15
N ARG A 252 -28.55 0.13 3.39
CA ARG A 252 -27.71 1.12 2.68
C ARG A 252 -26.45 0.49 2.08
N ASP A 253 -26.49 -0.77 1.75
CA ASP A 253 -25.39 -1.54 1.17
C ASP A 253 -24.89 -0.94 -0.15
N ASN A 254 -25.79 -0.53 -1.06
CA ASN A 254 -25.39 0.12 -2.31
C ASN A 254 -24.70 1.46 -2.07
N GLU A 255 -25.22 2.31 -1.17
CA GLU A 255 -24.59 3.59 -0.81
C GLU A 255 -23.17 3.38 -0.27
N PHE A 256 -22.98 2.36 0.57
CA PHE A 256 -21.66 2.02 1.10
C PHE A 256 -20.70 1.56 0.00
N ILE A 257 -21.17 0.76 -0.95
CA ILE A 257 -20.35 0.27 -2.07
C ILE A 257 -19.80 1.46 -2.89
N ASP A 258 -20.69 2.40 -3.27
CA ASP A 258 -20.30 3.58 -4.02
C ASP A 258 -19.26 4.42 -3.23
N GLN A 259 -19.51 4.67 -1.95
CA GLN A 259 -18.59 5.41 -1.07
C GLN A 259 -17.23 4.71 -0.93
N TRP A 260 -17.23 3.38 -0.81
CA TRP A 260 -15.98 2.62 -0.70
C TRP A 260 -15.18 2.64 -2.01
N GLN A 261 -15.87 2.62 -3.15
CA GLN A 261 -15.24 2.75 -4.45
C GLN A 261 -14.55 4.11 -4.59
N ASP A 262 -15.25 5.20 -4.23
CA ASP A 262 -14.67 6.56 -4.24
C ASP A 262 -13.44 6.66 -3.33
N LEU A 263 -13.47 6.02 -2.15
CA LEU A 263 -12.32 5.95 -1.26
C LEU A 263 -11.14 5.20 -1.89
N ASN A 264 -11.38 4.06 -2.53
CA ASN A 264 -10.35 3.30 -3.23
C ASN A 264 -9.72 4.11 -4.37
N GLU A 265 -10.52 4.73 -5.23
CA GLU A 265 -10.02 5.58 -6.32
C GLU A 265 -9.18 6.74 -5.77
N THR A 266 -9.64 7.35 -4.70
CA THR A 266 -8.90 8.44 -4.04
C THR A 266 -7.56 7.94 -3.49
N CYS A 267 -7.53 6.78 -2.83
CA CYS A 267 -6.29 6.17 -2.34
C CYS A 267 -5.32 5.87 -3.49
N LEU A 268 -5.81 5.31 -4.61
CA LEU A 268 -5.00 5.05 -5.80
C LEU A 268 -4.40 6.35 -6.38
N ASN A 269 -5.19 7.40 -6.50
CA ASN A 269 -4.75 8.71 -6.99
C ASN A 269 -3.70 9.35 -6.06
N LEU A 270 -3.79 9.08 -4.75
CA LEU A 270 -2.84 9.51 -3.73
C LEU A 270 -1.61 8.60 -3.62
N ASN A 271 -1.59 7.47 -4.33
CA ASN A 271 -0.56 6.43 -4.25
C ASN A 271 -0.36 5.91 -2.81
N ILE A 272 -1.45 5.68 -2.10
CA ILE A 272 -1.50 5.05 -0.77
C ILE A 272 -2.44 3.86 -0.79
N SER A 273 -2.30 2.95 0.16
CA SER A 273 -3.27 1.88 0.40
C SER A 273 -4.45 2.36 1.26
N VAL A 274 -5.56 1.62 1.21
CA VAL A 274 -6.68 1.85 2.15
C VAL A 274 -6.24 1.59 3.60
N ASP A 275 -5.34 0.64 3.82
CA ASP A 275 -4.72 0.39 5.13
C ASP A 275 -3.97 1.63 5.65
N ASP A 276 -3.26 2.36 4.76
CA ASP A 276 -2.60 3.62 5.14
C ASP A 276 -3.63 4.69 5.55
N LEU A 277 -4.77 4.76 4.84
CA LEU A 277 -5.86 5.67 5.20
C LEU A 277 -6.40 5.33 6.61
N PHE A 278 -6.63 4.05 6.90
CA PHE A 278 -7.04 3.60 8.23
C PHE A 278 -5.95 3.84 9.30
N ARG A 279 -4.67 3.88 8.95
CA ARG A 279 -3.60 4.28 9.88
C ARG A 279 -3.70 5.74 10.30
N PHE A 280 -4.03 6.65 9.38
CA PHE A 280 -4.34 8.04 9.74
C PHE A 280 -5.54 8.09 10.68
N TYR A 281 -6.60 7.37 10.38
CA TYR A 281 -7.79 7.27 11.21
C TYR A 281 -7.48 6.73 12.61
N TYR A 282 -6.69 5.67 12.70
CA TYR A 282 -6.19 5.11 13.96
C TYR A 282 -5.50 6.16 14.83
N HIS A 283 -4.65 7.00 14.25
CA HIS A 283 -3.96 8.05 14.99
C HIS A 283 -4.90 9.14 15.51
N ILE A 284 -5.95 9.46 14.75
CA ILE A 284 -6.99 10.42 15.15
C ILE A 284 -7.81 9.85 16.32
N LEU A 285 -8.28 8.62 16.20
CA LEU A 285 -9.07 7.94 17.24
C LEU A 285 -8.28 7.82 18.55
N ARG A 286 -7.03 7.39 18.49
CA ARG A 286 -6.17 7.31 19.68
C ARG A 286 -6.00 8.67 20.37
N GLY A 287 -5.88 9.72 19.59
CA GLY A 287 -5.84 11.09 20.10
C GLY A 287 -7.12 11.44 20.88
N ARG A 288 -8.29 11.17 20.27
CA ARG A 288 -9.61 11.41 20.89
C ARG A 288 -9.82 10.60 22.17
N GLU A 289 -9.39 9.34 22.17
CA GLU A 289 -9.51 8.45 23.34
C GLU A 289 -8.42 8.72 24.40
N GLY A 290 -7.48 9.61 24.12
CA GLY A 290 -6.37 9.94 25.00
C GLY A 290 -5.38 8.80 25.23
N GLN A 291 -5.33 7.82 24.33
CA GLN A 291 -4.47 6.63 24.43
C GLN A 291 -3.03 6.96 24.02
N THR A 292 -2.16 7.12 24.99
CA THR A 292 -0.74 7.46 24.76
C THR A 292 0.22 6.30 24.96
N ASN A 293 -0.25 5.21 25.55
CA ASN A 293 0.51 4.00 25.87
C ASN A 293 -0.14 2.79 25.18
N ASN A 294 0.50 1.64 25.19
CA ASN A 294 0.07 0.36 24.63
C ASN A 294 -0.20 0.42 23.12
N GLU A 295 0.54 -0.39 22.40
CA GLU A 295 0.36 -0.52 20.96
C GLU A 295 -0.45 -1.79 20.68
N ALA A 296 -1.65 -1.60 20.14
CA ALA A 296 -2.38 -2.63 19.45
C ALA A 296 -2.05 -2.56 17.94
N SER A 297 -2.10 -3.67 17.24
CA SER A 297 -2.09 -3.65 15.78
C SER A 297 -3.29 -2.86 15.26
N LEU A 298 -3.22 -2.37 14.01
CA LEU A 298 -4.32 -1.63 13.38
C LEU A 298 -5.63 -2.40 13.47
N ARG A 299 -5.60 -3.69 13.09
CA ARG A 299 -6.74 -4.60 13.14
C ARG A 299 -7.26 -4.75 14.57
N GLU A 300 -6.38 -5.10 15.51
CA GLU A 300 -6.79 -5.30 16.90
C GLU A 300 -7.46 -4.08 17.49
N TYR A 301 -6.90 -2.90 17.28
CA TYR A 301 -7.46 -1.64 17.78
C TYR A 301 -8.84 -1.34 17.24
N LEU A 302 -9.04 -1.53 15.92
CA LEU A 302 -10.30 -1.18 15.26
C LEU A 302 -11.41 -2.24 15.45
N THR A 303 -11.07 -3.51 15.81
CA THR A 303 -12.01 -4.63 15.75
C THR A 303 -12.15 -5.47 17.01
N LYS A 304 -11.25 -5.35 18.01
CA LYS A 304 -11.15 -6.31 19.13
C LYS A 304 -12.36 -6.27 20.06
N ASP A 305 -12.75 -5.10 20.50
CA ASP A 305 -13.76 -4.91 21.53
C ASP A 305 -15.08 -4.39 20.96
N LYS A 306 -16.17 -4.57 21.72
CA LYS A 306 -17.50 -4.02 21.33
C LYS A 306 -17.49 -2.50 21.15
N ASN A 307 -16.60 -1.80 21.85
CA ASN A 307 -16.43 -0.34 21.79
C ASN A 307 -15.39 0.09 20.76
N SER A 308 -14.66 -0.84 20.11
CA SER A 308 -13.76 -0.50 19.00
C SER A 308 -14.52 0.21 17.89
N ALA A 309 -13.86 1.12 17.17
CA ALA A 309 -14.54 2.00 16.22
C ALA A 309 -15.41 1.23 15.20
N LEU A 310 -14.90 0.15 14.60
CA LEU A 310 -15.65 -0.64 13.62
C LEU A 310 -16.84 -1.41 14.24
N ASN A 311 -16.85 -1.65 15.53
CA ASN A 311 -17.95 -2.33 16.22
C ASN A 311 -18.95 -1.34 16.84
N GLY A 312 -18.46 -0.28 17.49
CA GLY A 312 -19.23 0.65 18.30
C GLY A 312 -19.80 1.87 17.57
N MET A 313 -19.12 2.32 16.48
CA MET A 313 -19.55 3.53 15.75
C MET A 313 -20.46 3.20 14.57
N PRO A 314 -21.38 4.10 14.17
CA PRO A 314 -22.16 3.98 12.94
C PRO A 314 -21.23 3.94 11.72
N TYR A 315 -21.54 3.09 10.72
CA TYR A 315 -20.70 2.99 9.52
C TYR A 315 -20.57 4.32 8.78
N LYS A 316 -21.67 5.07 8.70
CA LYS A 316 -21.72 6.37 8.01
C LYS A 316 -20.72 7.35 8.60
N GLN A 317 -20.62 7.45 9.92
CA GLN A 317 -19.64 8.31 10.58
C GLN A 317 -18.22 7.91 10.23
N ILE A 318 -17.91 6.60 10.21
CA ILE A 318 -16.57 6.10 9.89
C ILE A 318 -16.21 6.46 8.44
N VAL A 319 -17.11 6.23 7.50
CA VAL A 319 -16.89 6.54 6.07
C VAL A 319 -16.73 8.04 5.85
N GLU A 320 -17.56 8.87 6.47
CA GLU A 320 -17.45 10.33 6.42
C GLU A 320 -16.09 10.83 6.98
N GLU A 321 -15.64 10.25 8.09
CA GLU A 321 -14.33 10.59 8.68
C GLU A 321 -13.16 10.13 7.79
N LEU A 322 -13.25 8.96 7.15
CA LEU A 322 -12.27 8.49 6.18
C LEU A 322 -12.24 9.38 4.92
N SER A 323 -13.40 9.77 4.39
CA SER A 323 -13.50 10.73 3.28
C SER A 323 -12.85 12.06 3.64
N LYS A 324 -13.13 12.59 4.83
CA LYS A 324 -12.48 13.83 5.31
C LYS A 324 -10.96 13.69 5.38
N ILE A 325 -10.43 12.54 5.81
CA ILE A 325 -8.98 12.29 5.83
C ILE A 325 -8.44 12.26 4.40
N SER A 326 -9.12 11.60 3.47
CA SER A 326 -8.69 11.55 2.07
C SER A 326 -8.67 12.93 1.41
N ASP A 327 -9.66 13.79 1.70
CA ASP A 327 -9.69 15.18 1.24
C ASP A 327 -8.50 16.00 1.78
N ILE A 328 -8.17 15.80 3.07
CA ILE A 328 -6.99 16.43 3.69
C ILE A 328 -5.71 15.98 2.99
N LEU A 329 -5.57 14.69 2.70
CA LEU A 329 -4.40 14.15 2.01
C LEU A 329 -4.30 14.66 0.56
N GLN A 330 -5.42 14.81 -0.14
CA GLN A 330 -5.46 15.46 -1.46
C GLN A 330 -5.01 16.91 -1.38
N TRP A 331 -5.55 17.67 -0.41
CA TRP A 331 -5.16 19.06 -0.18
C TRP A 331 -3.65 19.20 0.10
N LEU A 332 -3.08 18.34 0.96
CA LEU A 332 -1.64 18.31 1.24
C LEU A 332 -0.78 18.01 0.00
N ASN A 333 -1.32 17.30 -0.99
CA ASN A 333 -0.62 17.03 -2.25
C ASN A 333 -0.70 18.20 -3.25
N THR A 334 -1.59 19.18 -3.05
CA THR A 334 -1.71 20.37 -3.91
C THR A 334 -0.74 21.50 -3.52
N LYS A 335 0.53 21.17 -3.24
CA LYS A 335 1.56 22.10 -2.73
C LYS A 335 1.68 23.40 -3.53
N ASP A 336 1.44 23.33 -4.83
CA ASP A 336 1.50 24.49 -5.74
C ASP A 336 0.45 25.58 -5.48
N LYS A 337 -0.60 25.23 -4.76
CA LYS A 337 -1.69 26.15 -4.39
C LYS A 337 -1.52 26.71 -2.98
N LEU A 338 -0.53 26.21 -2.22
CA LEU A 338 -0.25 26.65 -0.85
C LEU A 338 0.63 27.89 -0.84
N SER A 339 0.52 28.71 0.20
CA SER A 339 1.47 29.79 0.41
C SER A 339 2.89 29.25 0.58
N SER A 340 3.89 29.97 0.12
CA SER A 340 5.29 29.57 0.23
C SER A 340 5.69 29.25 1.68
N ASN A 341 5.11 29.97 2.64
CA ASN A 341 5.36 29.72 4.07
C ASN A 341 4.88 28.35 4.52
N ILE A 342 3.69 27.93 4.13
CA ILE A 342 3.17 26.59 4.47
C ILE A 342 3.92 25.52 3.68
N ALA A 343 4.11 25.73 2.38
CA ALA A 343 4.72 24.75 1.49
C ALA A 343 6.15 24.35 1.92
N ARG A 344 6.97 25.31 2.37
CA ARG A 344 8.34 25.02 2.85
C ARG A 344 8.36 24.17 4.12
N TRP A 345 7.48 24.43 5.09
CA TRP A 345 7.39 23.61 6.31
C TRP A 345 6.82 22.23 6.01
N LEU A 346 5.87 22.14 5.11
CA LEU A 346 5.31 20.87 4.67
C LEU A 346 6.34 19.99 3.96
N GLN A 347 7.23 20.58 3.15
CA GLN A 347 8.34 19.81 2.55
C GLN A 347 9.25 19.19 3.61
N LEU A 348 9.49 19.87 4.73
CA LEU A 348 10.28 19.32 5.84
C LEU A 348 9.56 18.17 6.54
N VAL A 349 8.24 18.24 6.67
CA VAL A 349 7.42 17.12 7.17
C VAL A 349 7.54 15.91 6.24
N ASP A 350 7.45 16.12 4.92
CA ASP A 350 7.53 15.05 3.93
C ASP A 350 8.94 14.45 3.77
N LEU A 351 9.99 15.22 4.06
CA LEU A 351 11.37 14.75 4.06
C LEU A 351 11.75 13.97 5.33
N TYR A 352 10.86 13.94 6.32
CA TYR A 352 11.13 13.15 7.52
C TYR A 352 11.12 11.64 7.20
N THR A 353 11.91 10.86 7.94
CA THR A 353 12.20 9.46 7.60
C THR A 353 11.06 8.49 7.83
N ASN A 354 10.00 8.92 8.52
CA ASN A 354 8.81 8.12 8.77
C ASN A 354 7.55 8.99 8.78
N GLN A 355 6.38 8.37 8.87
CA GLN A 355 5.08 9.04 8.74
C GLN A 355 4.58 9.75 10.03
N TYR A 356 5.29 9.65 11.16
CA TYR A 356 4.78 10.20 12.42
C TYR A 356 4.46 11.70 12.40
N PRO A 357 5.32 12.58 11.80
CA PRO A 357 4.95 13.99 11.66
C PRO A 357 3.71 14.20 10.81
N ARG A 358 3.51 13.37 9.77
CA ARG A 358 2.36 13.44 8.88
C ARG A 358 1.08 12.98 9.57
N TYR A 359 1.13 11.97 10.44
CA TYR A 359 -0.01 11.58 11.28
C TYR A 359 -0.45 12.72 12.21
N ALA A 360 0.49 13.40 12.85
CA ALA A 360 0.18 14.55 13.68
C ALA A 360 -0.41 15.73 12.88
N LEU A 361 0.13 15.99 11.68
CA LEU A 361 -0.36 17.04 10.79
C LEU A 361 -1.79 16.77 10.31
N VAL A 362 -2.07 15.56 9.85
CA VAL A 362 -3.42 15.18 9.40
C VAL A 362 -4.41 15.25 10.56
N ASN A 363 -4.05 14.81 11.76
CA ASN A 363 -4.89 14.94 12.94
C ASN A 363 -5.16 16.41 13.30
N PHE A 364 -4.15 17.28 13.19
CA PHE A 364 -4.32 18.71 13.42
C PHE A 364 -5.32 19.32 12.41
N ILE A 365 -5.14 19.07 11.11
CA ILE A 365 -6.04 19.58 10.08
C ILE A 365 -7.45 19.01 10.25
N PHE A 366 -7.57 17.73 10.60
CA PHE A 366 -8.85 17.07 10.85
C PHE A 366 -9.61 17.75 11.99
N THR A 367 -8.91 18.18 13.02
CA THR A 367 -9.49 18.79 14.23
C THR A 367 -9.74 20.27 14.08
N GLU A 368 -8.78 21.02 13.52
CA GLU A 368 -8.76 22.48 13.50
C GLU A 368 -9.09 23.10 12.15
N GLY A 369 -9.07 22.30 11.08
CA GLY A 369 -9.17 22.80 9.70
C GLY A 369 -7.83 23.35 9.16
N TYR A 370 -7.86 23.91 7.98
CA TYR A 370 -6.70 24.47 7.28
C TYR A 370 -6.88 25.92 6.82
N ASP A 371 -7.98 26.57 7.20
CA ASP A 371 -8.29 27.93 6.76
C ASP A 371 -7.44 28.99 7.49
N ASP A 372 -7.07 28.75 8.75
CA ASP A 372 -6.19 29.62 9.51
C ASP A 372 -4.71 29.33 9.16
N THR A 373 -4.20 30.08 8.20
CA THR A 373 -2.82 29.94 7.70
C THR A 373 -1.77 30.24 8.76
N PHE A 374 -2.04 31.16 9.69
CA PHE A 374 -1.11 31.50 10.77
C PHE A 374 -1.02 30.36 11.80
N LYS A 375 -2.16 29.81 12.21
CA LYS A 375 -2.24 28.66 13.10
C LYS A 375 -1.57 27.44 12.48
N MET A 376 -1.77 27.21 11.20
CA MET A 376 -1.13 26.14 10.42
C MET A 376 0.39 26.31 10.35
N GLU A 377 0.90 27.49 10.02
CA GLU A 377 2.34 27.72 9.97
C GLU A 377 3.00 27.52 11.32
N ARG A 378 2.39 28.07 12.39
CA ARG A 378 2.85 27.88 13.78
C ARG A 378 2.90 26.39 14.16
N PHE A 379 1.86 25.65 13.84
CA PHE A 379 1.80 24.21 14.08
C PHE A 379 2.91 23.46 13.33
N LEU A 380 3.04 23.69 12.02
CA LEU A 380 4.06 23.05 11.19
C LEU A 380 5.47 23.34 11.71
N ARG A 381 5.76 24.59 12.05
CA ARG A 381 7.07 24.99 12.63
C ARG A 381 7.34 24.24 13.94
N THR A 382 6.32 24.11 14.79
CA THR A 382 6.43 23.41 16.07
C THR A 382 6.72 21.92 15.89
N ILE A 383 5.99 21.23 14.99
CA ILE A 383 6.22 19.80 14.77
C ILE A 383 7.55 19.54 14.04
N VAL A 384 7.95 20.38 13.08
CA VAL A 384 9.28 20.26 12.45
C VAL A 384 10.37 20.41 13.50
N ARG A 385 10.31 21.44 14.35
CA ARG A 385 11.27 21.63 15.44
C ARG A 385 11.33 20.40 16.35
N TYR A 386 10.18 19.90 16.77
CA TYR A 386 10.09 18.76 17.66
C TYR A 386 10.63 17.46 17.03
N TYR A 387 10.13 17.09 15.88
CA TYR A 387 10.50 15.82 15.24
C TYR A 387 11.97 15.79 14.80
N TYR A 388 12.49 16.87 14.26
CA TYR A 388 13.89 16.94 13.88
C TYR A 388 14.82 16.90 15.10
N TYR A 389 14.45 17.53 16.20
CA TYR A 389 15.20 17.41 17.44
C TYR A 389 15.17 15.98 18.02
N ARG A 390 13.99 15.43 18.19
CA ARG A 390 13.78 14.10 18.80
C ARG A 390 14.21 12.96 17.89
N GLY A 391 13.98 13.05 16.60
CA GLY A 391 14.31 12.00 15.63
C GLY A 391 15.79 11.71 15.52
N ALA A 392 16.64 12.64 15.94
CA ALA A 392 18.08 12.45 16.04
C ALA A 392 18.49 11.59 17.25
N THR A 393 17.69 11.55 18.31
CA THR A 393 18.10 11.01 19.61
C THR A 393 17.14 9.99 20.22
N LEU A 394 15.85 10.02 19.88
CA LEU A 394 14.82 9.25 20.59
C LEU A 394 13.72 8.71 19.66
N GLN A 395 13.00 7.68 20.13
CA GLN A 395 11.82 7.16 19.44
C GLN A 395 10.66 8.18 19.52
N VAL A 396 10.15 8.59 18.33
CA VAL A 396 9.09 9.62 18.23
C VAL A 396 7.67 9.07 18.31
N LYS A 397 7.49 7.76 18.33
CA LYS A 397 6.21 7.07 18.24
C LYS A 397 5.25 7.44 19.37
N TYR A 398 5.66 7.20 20.61
CA TYR A 398 4.82 7.48 21.79
C TYR A 398 4.56 8.97 22.00
N GLU A 399 5.52 9.80 21.61
CA GLU A 399 5.32 11.24 21.66
C GLU A 399 4.30 11.71 20.61
N THR A 400 4.24 11.05 19.45
CA THR A 400 3.17 11.34 18.48
C THR A 400 1.78 11.04 19.06
N TYR A 401 1.64 10.00 19.87
CA TYR A 401 0.36 9.73 20.56
C TYR A 401 0.01 10.84 21.56
N ARG A 402 1.01 11.38 22.28
CA ARG A 402 0.80 12.53 23.18
C ARG A 402 0.43 13.80 22.42
N ILE A 403 1.11 14.09 21.31
CA ILE A 403 0.79 15.20 20.41
C ILE A 403 -0.64 15.07 19.91
N ASN A 404 -1.04 13.89 19.42
CA ASN A 404 -2.37 13.63 18.93
C ASN A 404 -3.46 13.82 19.99
N LYS A 405 -3.19 13.45 21.24
CA LYS A 405 -4.08 13.73 22.37
C LYS A 405 -4.23 15.23 22.62
N LEU A 406 -3.14 15.99 22.61
CA LEU A 406 -3.19 17.43 22.81
C LEU A 406 -4.00 18.13 21.71
N ILE A 407 -3.79 17.71 20.45
CA ILE A 407 -4.57 18.19 19.30
C ILE A 407 -6.06 17.90 19.50
N ALA A 408 -6.42 16.67 19.83
CA ALA A 408 -7.82 16.27 20.03
C ALA A 408 -8.51 17.00 21.19
N CYS A 409 -7.74 17.46 22.16
CA CYS A 409 -8.22 18.28 23.30
C CYS A 409 -8.17 19.79 23.00
N HIS A 410 -7.85 20.23 21.78
CA HIS A 410 -7.63 21.64 21.41
C HIS A 410 -6.60 22.35 22.30
N MET A 411 -5.61 21.60 22.80
CA MET A 411 -4.56 22.14 23.65
C MET A 411 -3.36 22.60 22.80
N GLU A 412 -2.70 23.67 23.26
CA GLU A 412 -1.44 24.07 22.63
C GLU A 412 -0.37 23.01 22.83
N LEU A 413 0.42 22.78 21.79
CA LEU A 413 1.60 21.92 21.90
C LEU A 413 2.62 22.60 22.81
N PRO A 414 3.25 21.84 23.73
CA PRO A 414 4.28 22.41 24.59
C PRO A 414 5.45 22.91 23.73
N GLN A 415 6.05 24.00 24.14
CA GLN A 415 7.34 24.41 23.60
C GLN A 415 8.37 23.40 24.11
N TYR A 416 8.82 22.54 23.18
CA TYR A 416 9.79 21.51 23.51
C TYR A 416 11.13 22.14 23.82
N ASP A 417 11.67 21.77 24.99
CA ASP A 417 12.96 22.22 25.45
C ASP A 417 14.07 21.39 24.77
N CYS A 418 14.90 22.05 23.99
CA CYS A 418 15.97 21.42 23.20
C CYS A 418 17.36 21.63 23.86
N TYR A 419 17.43 21.82 25.17
CA TYR A 419 18.67 22.11 25.91
C TYR A 419 19.75 21.03 25.81
N GLY A 420 19.43 19.81 25.42
CA GLY A 420 20.41 18.74 25.27
C GLY A 420 21.07 18.67 23.91
N MET A 421 20.77 19.62 23.01
CA MET A 421 21.35 19.60 21.65
C MET A 421 22.69 20.32 21.65
N ALA A 422 23.74 19.63 21.25
CA ALA A 422 25.07 20.17 21.11
C ALA A 422 25.46 20.27 19.61
N GLU A 423 26.48 21.03 19.25
CA GLU A 423 26.91 21.20 17.86
C GLU A 423 27.31 19.87 17.19
N ASP A 424 27.91 18.95 17.93
CA ASP A 424 28.29 17.60 17.48
C ASP A 424 27.07 16.69 17.22
N SER A 425 25.89 17.04 17.75
CA SER A 425 24.64 16.33 17.44
C SER A 425 24.31 16.30 15.94
N PHE A 426 24.86 17.23 15.14
CA PHE A 426 24.65 17.29 13.69
C PHE A 426 25.67 16.48 12.86
N ASP A 427 26.64 15.81 13.48
CA ASP A 427 27.70 15.10 12.77
C ASP A 427 27.28 13.70 12.30
N HIS A 428 26.24 13.11 12.92
CA HIS A 428 25.80 11.74 12.65
C HIS A 428 24.30 11.62 12.35
N MET A 429 23.73 12.58 11.66
CA MET A 429 22.27 12.68 11.43
C MET A 429 21.68 11.67 10.44
N GLY A 430 22.45 10.76 9.88
CA GLY A 430 21.97 9.65 9.05
C GLY A 430 21.05 10.11 7.90
N THR A 431 19.85 9.58 7.87
CA THR A 431 18.84 9.87 6.84
C THR A 431 18.20 11.24 6.96
N LEU A 432 18.23 11.89 8.15
CA LEU A 432 17.68 13.23 8.38
C LEU A 432 18.51 14.36 7.75
N ARG A 433 19.74 14.09 7.29
CA ARG A 433 20.65 15.10 6.71
C ARG A 433 20.02 15.98 5.64
N LYS A 434 19.20 15.39 4.77
CA LYS A 434 18.51 16.13 3.69
C LYS A 434 17.55 17.17 4.26
N GLY A 435 16.76 16.76 5.24
CA GLY A 435 15.83 17.66 5.92
C GLY A 435 16.55 18.77 6.67
N TYR A 436 17.67 18.49 7.35
CA TYR A 436 18.46 19.52 8.03
C TYR A 436 19.09 20.51 7.06
N ALA A 437 19.62 20.04 5.91
CA ALA A 437 20.17 20.92 4.90
C ALA A 437 19.12 21.88 4.34
N LEU A 438 17.91 21.39 4.06
CA LEU A 438 16.80 22.22 3.59
C LEU A 438 16.28 23.15 4.70
N LEU A 439 16.18 22.65 5.93
CA LEU A 439 15.78 23.47 7.09
C LEU A 439 16.74 24.63 7.28
N ALA A 440 18.06 24.39 7.27
CA ALA A 440 19.06 25.43 7.39
C ALA A 440 18.94 26.48 6.27
N HIS A 441 18.70 26.05 5.04
CA HIS A 441 18.43 26.96 3.93
C HIS A 441 17.20 27.84 4.20
N TYR A 442 16.06 27.26 4.60
CA TYR A 442 14.83 28.00 4.87
C TYR A 442 14.93 28.94 6.08
N LEU A 443 15.77 28.64 7.04
CA LEU A 443 16.05 29.52 8.18
C LEU A 443 16.94 30.71 7.79
N GLN A 444 17.93 30.49 6.91
CA GLN A 444 18.79 31.56 6.40
C GLN A 444 18.07 32.46 5.39
N PHE A 445 17.17 31.88 4.59
CA PHE A 445 16.41 32.55 3.53
C PHE A 445 14.89 32.39 3.74
N PRO A 446 14.28 33.12 4.68
CA PRO A 446 12.87 32.93 5.06
C PRO A 446 11.83 33.13 3.95
N LYS A 447 12.20 33.84 2.87
CA LYS A 447 11.34 34.07 1.70
C LYS A 447 11.55 33.04 0.60
N SER A 448 12.54 32.16 0.73
CA SER A 448 12.85 31.12 -0.26
C SER A 448 11.84 29.98 -0.15
N TYR A 449 11.44 29.46 -1.32
CA TYR A 449 10.73 28.20 -1.47
C TYR A 449 11.25 27.45 -2.69
N VAL A 450 11.75 26.26 -2.48
CA VAL A 450 12.31 25.39 -3.53
C VAL A 450 11.24 24.35 -3.90
N ARG A 451 10.56 24.53 -5.05
CA ARG A 451 9.46 23.66 -5.47
C ARG A 451 9.93 22.21 -5.64
N ASP A 452 10.91 22.00 -6.49
CA ASP A 452 11.44 20.66 -6.87
C ASP A 452 12.83 20.49 -6.29
N VAL A 453 12.89 20.33 -4.95
CA VAL A 453 14.18 20.17 -4.27
C VAL A 453 14.84 18.84 -4.61
N SER A 454 16.09 18.92 -5.06
CA SER A 454 16.98 17.78 -5.18
C SER A 454 18.14 17.88 -4.18
N PHE A 455 18.84 16.77 -3.92
CA PHE A 455 19.94 16.76 -2.97
C PHE A 455 21.18 16.16 -3.59
N ASP A 456 22.33 16.83 -3.41
CA ASP A 456 23.62 16.33 -3.86
C ASP A 456 24.60 16.20 -2.68
N THR A 457 25.59 15.32 -2.86
CA THR A 457 26.75 15.20 -1.95
C THR A 457 27.86 16.10 -2.46
N LEU A 458 28.29 17.07 -1.66
CA LEU A 458 29.23 18.09 -2.09
C LEU A 458 30.60 17.48 -2.44
N VAL A 459 31.19 16.73 -1.52
CA VAL A 459 32.52 16.10 -1.67
C VAL A 459 32.42 14.61 -1.35
N SER A 460 33.11 13.80 -2.16
CA SER A 460 33.20 12.35 -2.00
C SER A 460 34.63 11.84 -2.31
N ARG A 461 34.95 10.60 -1.97
CA ARG A 461 36.23 9.97 -2.30
C ARG A 461 36.61 10.03 -3.80
N LYS A 462 35.60 10.06 -4.69
CA LYS A 462 35.81 10.17 -6.13
C LYS A 462 36.43 11.51 -6.55
N ASP A 463 36.23 12.53 -5.72
CA ASP A 463 36.63 13.91 -5.98
C ASP A 463 38.08 14.19 -5.53
N MET A 464 38.75 13.27 -4.79
CA MET A 464 40.07 13.45 -4.18
C MET A 464 41.12 14.05 -5.11
N ARG A 465 41.19 13.62 -6.39
CA ARG A 465 42.17 14.12 -7.37
C ARG A 465 41.91 15.57 -7.80
N ALA A 466 40.72 16.07 -7.60
CA ALA A 466 40.26 17.40 -8.00
C ALA A 466 40.20 18.38 -6.82
N LEU A 467 40.36 17.89 -5.60
CA LEU A 467 40.31 18.71 -4.39
C LEU A 467 41.63 19.47 -4.17
N PRO A 468 41.60 20.67 -3.58
CA PRO A 468 42.80 21.41 -3.14
C PRO A 468 43.65 20.62 -2.14
N ASN A 469 44.92 20.99 -2.01
CA ASN A 469 45.94 20.30 -1.20
C ASN A 469 45.65 20.30 0.31
N ASP A 470 44.71 21.11 0.78
CA ASP A 470 44.26 21.15 2.19
C ASP A 470 43.29 20.01 2.54
N TRP A 471 42.91 19.18 1.55
CA TRP A 471 42.14 17.96 1.73
C TRP A 471 43.03 16.73 1.76
N ASP A 472 42.61 15.72 2.53
CA ASP A 472 43.17 14.36 2.55
C ASP A 472 42.05 13.33 2.69
N GLU A 473 42.36 12.03 2.54
CA GLU A 473 41.39 10.95 2.61
C GLU A 473 40.65 10.89 3.95
N ASN A 474 41.36 11.16 5.06
CA ASN A 474 40.75 11.11 6.39
C ASN A 474 39.69 12.21 6.54
N LYS A 475 39.98 13.43 6.05
CA LYS A 475 39.02 14.54 6.06
C LYS A 475 37.79 14.24 5.21
N VAL A 476 37.95 13.60 4.04
CA VAL A 476 36.82 13.22 3.20
C VAL A 476 35.95 12.14 3.87
N ASP A 477 36.55 11.21 4.58
CA ASP A 477 35.83 10.18 5.31
C ASP A 477 35.09 10.76 6.54
N GLU A 478 35.71 11.66 7.27
CA GLU A 478 35.12 12.38 8.41
C GLU A 478 33.83 13.09 8.00
N ILE A 479 33.82 13.77 6.87
CA ILE A 479 32.67 14.56 6.43
C ILE A 479 31.58 13.76 5.74
N LYS A 480 31.76 12.48 5.50
CA LYS A 480 30.81 11.63 4.74
C LYS A 480 29.36 11.78 5.18
N TYR A 481 29.13 11.88 6.46
CA TYR A 481 27.80 12.02 7.06
C TYR A 481 27.49 13.42 7.61
N ASN A 482 28.38 14.36 7.41
CA ASN A 482 28.24 15.74 7.86
C ASN A 482 27.11 16.47 7.11
N ILE A 483 26.38 17.34 7.81
CA ILE A 483 25.28 18.12 7.21
C ILE A 483 25.75 19.07 6.12
N ALA A 484 26.97 19.63 6.26
CA ALA A 484 27.55 20.53 5.27
C ALA A 484 27.91 19.82 3.95
N ASN A 485 28.02 18.50 3.99
CA ASN A 485 28.28 17.67 2.80
C ASN A 485 27.00 17.33 2.01
N VAL A 486 25.83 17.82 2.45
CA VAL A 486 24.57 17.71 1.71
C VAL A 486 24.14 19.10 1.26
N VAL A 487 23.83 19.24 -0.02
CA VAL A 487 23.36 20.48 -0.62
C VAL A 487 21.94 20.28 -1.14
N ALA A 488 21.03 21.15 -0.70
CA ALA A 488 19.69 21.24 -1.28
C ALA A 488 19.77 22.10 -2.56
N LEU A 489 19.25 21.59 -3.66
CA LEU A 489 19.34 22.21 -4.98
C LEU A 489 17.96 22.45 -5.56
N ASP A 490 17.80 23.56 -6.27
CA ASP A 490 16.66 23.90 -7.13
C ASP A 490 16.85 23.43 -8.58
N ILE A 491 17.88 22.66 -8.83
CA ILE A 491 18.25 22.11 -10.13
C ILE A 491 18.30 20.58 -10.04
N PRO A 492 17.96 19.85 -11.13
CA PRO A 492 18.00 18.40 -11.12
C PRO A 492 19.40 17.86 -10.83
N ARG A 493 19.49 16.91 -9.90
CA ARG A 493 20.72 16.21 -9.57
C ARG A 493 21.26 15.45 -10.79
N ARG A 494 22.58 15.54 -11.03
CA ARG A 494 23.32 14.74 -12.01
C ARG A 494 24.54 14.11 -11.35
N SER A 495 25.02 13.00 -11.89
CA SER A 495 26.30 12.40 -11.46
C SER A 495 27.44 13.18 -12.12
N LEU A 496 28.00 14.15 -11.41
CA LEU A 496 28.98 15.09 -11.89
C LEU A 496 30.28 14.99 -11.07
N ASN A 497 31.42 15.32 -11.70
CA ASN A 497 32.65 15.57 -10.99
C ASN A 497 32.64 16.97 -10.34
N LEU A 498 33.65 17.29 -9.52
CA LEU A 498 33.70 18.52 -8.73
C LEU A 498 33.59 19.80 -9.56
N LYS A 499 34.32 19.85 -10.71
CA LYS A 499 34.29 21.02 -11.61
C LYS A 499 32.95 21.20 -12.30
N GLU A 500 32.32 20.10 -12.71
CA GLU A 500 30.97 20.12 -13.28
C GLU A 500 29.93 20.54 -12.25
N LYS A 501 30.09 20.12 -10.97
CA LYS A 501 29.24 20.60 -9.88
C LYS A 501 29.37 22.11 -9.69
N ALA A 502 30.59 22.64 -9.67
CA ALA A 502 30.82 24.08 -9.54
C ALA A 502 30.11 24.87 -10.64
N LEU A 503 30.20 24.43 -11.91
CA LEU A 503 29.52 25.03 -13.05
C LEU A 503 27.99 24.89 -12.96
N LEU A 504 27.49 23.80 -12.40
CA LEU A 504 26.07 23.59 -12.20
C LEU A 504 25.55 24.50 -11.09
N TYR A 505 26.23 24.57 -9.95
CA TYR A 505 25.78 25.34 -8.78
C TYR A 505 25.75 26.85 -9.05
N CYS A 506 26.64 27.38 -9.91
CA CYS A 506 26.58 28.78 -10.37
C CYS A 506 25.24 29.13 -11.05
N ARG A 507 24.50 28.12 -11.57
CA ARG A 507 23.18 28.32 -12.22
C ARG A 507 21.99 28.23 -11.27
N SER A 508 22.25 27.87 -10.01
CA SER A 508 21.20 27.82 -8.99
C SER A 508 20.61 29.20 -8.72
N THR A 509 19.32 29.27 -8.45
CA THR A 509 18.72 30.52 -7.94
C THR A 509 19.04 30.76 -6.47
N LEU A 510 19.51 29.71 -5.77
CA LEU A 510 19.84 29.75 -4.34
C LEU A 510 21.22 30.37 -4.10
N GLU A 511 21.23 31.45 -3.33
CA GLU A 511 22.47 32.19 -3.06
C GLU A 511 23.52 31.38 -2.30
N ASP A 512 23.10 30.63 -1.28
CA ASP A 512 23.98 29.74 -0.50
C ASP A 512 24.57 28.59 -1.31
N VAL A 513 23.91 28.18 -2.40
CA VAL A 513 24.43 27.18 -3.34
C VAL A 513 25.45 27.80 -4.29
N ARG A 514 25.16 28.98 -4.86
CA ARG A 514 26.08 29.68 -5.78
C ARG A 514 27.44 29.99 -5.14
N ASN A 515 27.45 30.24 -3.85
CA ASN A 515 28.63 30.65 -3.08
C ASN A 515 29.41 29.49 -2.45
N ILE A 516 29.10 28.22 -2.79
CA ILE A 516 29.81 27.05 -2.24
C ILE A 516 31.22 26.94 -2.80
N PHE A 517 31.42 27.19 -4.08
CA PHE A 517 32.69 27.14 -4.76
C PHE A 517 33.26 28.54 -4.96
N ASP A 518 34.60 28.64 -4.94
CA ASP A 518 35.29 29.87 -5.29
C ASP A 518 35.25 30.16 -6.80
N SER A 519 35.87 31.28 -7.25
CA SER A 519 35.91 31.69 -8.66
C SER A 519 36.58 30.66 -9.58
N ASP A 520 37.44 29.81 -9.05
CA ASP A 520 38.18 28.80 -9.79
C ASP A 520 37.46 27.44 -9.77
N GLY A 521 36.29 27.36 -9.16
CA GLY A 521 35.48 26.15 -9.02
C GLY A 521 36.00 25.17 -7.99
N ASN A 522 36.77 25.65 -6.99
CA ASN A 522 37.31 24.85 -5.92
C ASN A 522 36.54 25.06 -4.62
N ILE A 523 36.64 24.08 -3.73
CA ILE A 523 36.21 24.19 -2.33
C ILE A 523 37.35 23.75 -1.44
N THR A 524 37.92 24.67 -0.65
CA THR A 524 38.95 24.34 0.35
C THR A 524 38.32 23.68 1.58
N TYR A 525 39.10 22.88 2.32
CA TYR A 525 38.66 22.30 3.58
C TYR A 525 38.27 23.39 4.60
N LYS A 526 38.99 24.51 4.60
CA LYS A 526 38.65 25.68 5.42
C LYS A 526 37.29 26.26 5.05
N ALA A 527 36.98 26.43 3.78
CA ALA A 527 35.67 26.92 3.31
C ALA A 527 34.55 25.93 3.67
N PHE A 528 34.79 24.63 3.56
CA PHE A 528 33.86 23.59 4.01
C PHE A 528 33.56 23.70 5.51
N LYS A 529 34.58 23.85 6.35
CA LYS A 529 34.42 24.01 7.80
C LYS A 529 33.67 25.32 8.18
N GLN A 530 33.87 26.38 7.42
CA GLN A 530 33.09 27.62 7.61
C GLN A 530 31.62 27.42 7.27
N ARG A 531 31.32 26.70 6.17
CA ARG A 531 29.95 26.31 5.83
C ARG A 531 29.33 25.46 6.94
N GLU A 532 30.05 24.44 7.43
CA GLU A 532 29.62 23.58 8.53
C GLU A 532 29.24 24.40 9.77
N TYR A 533 30.12 25.28 10.18
CA TYR A 533 29.89 26.16 11.34
C TYR A 533 28.64 27.05 11.15
N SER A 534 28.47 27.66 9.98
CA SER A 534 27.30 28.50 9.66
C SER A 534 26.00 27.71 9.74
N LEU A 535 25.95 26.51 9.14
CA LEU A 535 24.76 25.66 9.15
C LEU A 535 24.43 25.18 10.57
N LYS A 536 25.43 24.69 11.33
CA LYS A 536 25.27 24.25 12.72
C LYS A 536 24.74 25.39 13.59
N LYS A 537 25.32 26.59 13.48
CA LYS A 537 24.88 27.78 14.23
C LYS A 537 23.42 28.16 13.91
N THR A 538 23.05 28.13 12.64
CA THR A 538 21.68 28.43 12.21
C THR A 538 20.69 27.42 12.78
N LEU A 539 21.00 26.14 12.74
CA LEU A 539 20.17 25.09 13.28
C LEU A 539 20.09 25.16 14.83
N MET A 540 21.24 25.38 15.48
CA MET A 540 21.27 25.55 16.96
C MET A 540 20.37 26.70 17.41
N ASN A 541 20.44 27.84 16.75
CA ASN A 541 19.56 28.97 17.07
C ASN A 541 18.06 28.56 16.95
N PHE A 542 17.68 27.88 15.87
CA PHE A 542 16.30 27.41 15.70
C PHE A 542 15.84 26.47 16.80
N PHE A 543 16.69 25.55 17.25
CA PHE A 543 16.33 24.56 18.26
C PHE A 543 16.37 25.13 19.70
N ILE A 544 17.24 26.11 19.99
CA ILE A 544 17.43 26.69 21.31
C ILE A 544 16.57 27.96 21.52
N GLU A 545 16.14 28.63 20.43
CA GLU A 545 15.27 29.81 20.55
C GLU A 545 14.06 29.54 21.42
N ARG A 546 14.06 30.13 22.62
CA ARG A 546 12.85 30.27 23.43
C ARG A 546 11.94 31.21 22.68
N GLY A 547 10.70 30.75 22.38
CA GLY A 547 9.71 31.55 21.68
C GLY A 547 9.52 32.97 22.27
N ASN A 548 10.34 33.88 21.84
CA ASN A 548 10.07 35.31 21.86
C ASN A 548 9.24 35.69 20.63
N GLU A 549 8.16 34.92 20.36
CA GLU A 549 7.11 35.37 19.46
C GLU A 549 6.06 36.16 20.27
N LYS A 550 6.52 37.20 20.97
CA LYS A 550 5.69 38.36 21.26
C LYS A 550 6.04 39.40 20.20
N THR A 551 5.05 39.69 19.37
CA THR A 551 4.95 40.88 18.53
C THR A 551 5.90 40.95 17.34
N GLY A 552 5.41 40.50 16.20
CA GLY A 552 5.76 40.99 14.88
C GLY A 552 4.50 41.51 14.23
N ILE A 553 3.94 42.56 14.83
CA ILE A 553 3.07 43.51 14.12
C ILE A 553 4.00 44.66 13.77
N GLU A 554 4.47 44.64 12.53
CA GLU A 554 4.77 45.81 11.69
C GLU A 554 4.71 45.38 10.24
#